data_9c9faddb5693e9bd2a52d9cb60c5463b
#
_entry.id   9c9faddb5693e9bd2a52d9cb60c5463b
#
_cell.length_a   1.000
_cell.length_b   1.000
_cell.length_c   1.000
_cell.angle_alpha   90.00
_cell.angle_beta   90.00
_cell.angle_gamma   90.00
#
_symmetry.space_group_name_H-M   'P 1'
#
loop_
_entity.id
_entity.type
_entity.pdbx_description
1 polymer ?
#
loop_
_entity_poly.entity_id
_entity_poly.type
_entity_poly.pdbx_seq_one_letter_code
_entity_poly.pdbx_strand_id
1 'polypeptide(L)'
;MNIIHMDTKSHDMHVAYVSHLSHISSFMLGKTVIEKEKNEKNIFDLAGSGFESTVRLAKSSPETWTPIFLQNKKNLVLAIEEYIYNLNDLKEIIKEDNHLRLSEILNNTDFLALKK
;
A
#
# COMPACT_ATOMS: atom_id res chain seq x y z
N MET A 1 -27.30 6.62 -3.02
CA MET A 1 -26.17 6.61 -2.09
C MET A 1 -26.33 5.55 -1.02
N ASN A 2 -25.36 4.69 -0.89
CA ASN A 2 -25.43 3.64 0.13
C ASN A 2 -24.87 4.16 1.44
N ILE A 3 -25.67 4.03 2.49
CA ILE A 3 -25.22 4.38 3.84
C ILE A 3 -24.78 3.08 4.50
N ILE A 4 -23.51 3.03 4.90
CA ILE A 4 -22.96 1.88 5.58
C ILE A 4 -22.91 2.19 7.08
N HIS A 5 -23.63 1.38 7.84
CA HIS A 5 -23.63 1.49 9.29
C HIS A 5 -22.66 0.47 9.86
N MET A 6 -21.63 0.94 10.57
CA MET A 6 -20.75 0.06 11.30
C MET A 6 -20.34 0.74 12.60
N ASP A 7 -20.04 -0.06 13.61
CA ASP A 7 -19.62 0.50 14.88
C ASP A 7 -18.22 1.10 14.78
N THR A 8 -17.83 1.87 15.78
CA THR A 8 -16.55 2.57 15.80
C THR A 8 -15.37 1.62 15.65
N LYS A 9 -15.42 0.49 16.33
CA LYS A 9 -14.34 -0.50 16.30
C LYS A 9 -14.17 -1.09 14.89
N SER A 10 -15.27 -1.46 14.26
CA SER A 10 -15.25 -1.99 12.91
C SER A 10 -14.82 -0.94 11.91
N HIS A 11 -15.28 0.30 12.08
CA HIS A 11 -14.88 1.42 11.23
C HIS A 11 -13.37 1.64 11.28
N ASP A 12 -12.80 1.68 12.48
CA ASP A 12 -11.37 1.93 12.65
C ASP A 12 -10.53 0.84 12.01
N MET A 13 -10.97 -0.41 12.10
CA MET A 13 -10.30 -1.52 11.44
C MET A 13 -10.35 -1.36 9.92
N HIS A 14 -11.52 -1.07 9.35
CA HIS A 14 -11.66 -0.92 7.91
C HIS A 14 -10.84 0.25 7.38
N VAL A 15 -10.83 1.37 8.08
CA VAL A 15 -10.07 2.55 7.66
C VAL A 15 -8.57 2.26 7.67
N ALA A 16 -8.08 1.41 8.59
CA ALA A 16 -6.68 1.01 8.59
C ALA A 16 -6.28 0.37 7.25
N TYR A 17 -7.15 -0.45 6.68
CA TYR A 17 -6.85 -1.12 5.42
C TYR A 17 -7.12 -0.25 4.20
N VAL A 18 -8.27 0.42 4.12
CA VAL A 18 -8.66 1.10 2.88
C VAL A 18 -8.09 2.51 2.74
N SER A 19 -7.66 3.12 3.83
CA SER A 19 -7.14 4.48 3.79
C SER A 19 -5.72 4.57 4.35
N HIS A 20 -5.54 4.18 5.60
CA HIS A 20 -4.24 4.34 6.27
C HIS A 20 -3.14 3.54 5.58
N LEU A 21 -3.43 2.30 5.24
CA LEU A 21 -2.44 1.44 4.57
C LEU A 21 -2.08 1.98 3.20
N SER A 22 -3.04 2.56 2.48
CA SER A 22 -2.77 3.18 1.18
C SER A 22 -1.78 4.34 1.31
N HIS A 23 -1.96 5.19 2.32
CA HIS A 23 -1.05 6.31 2.55
C HIS A 23 0.34 5.81 2.97
N ILE A 24 0.39 4.83 3.87
CA ILE A 24 1.66 4.25 4.31
C ILE A 24 2.39 3.61 3.15
N SER A 25 1.68 2.86 2.31
CA SER A 25 2.26 2.24 1.12
C SER A 25 2.88 3.28 0.20
N SER A 26 2.17 4.39 -0.03
CA SER A 26 2.66 5.49 -0.85
C SER A 26 3.90 6.15 -0.25
N PHE A 27 3.88 6.45 1.06
CA PHE A 27 5.03 7.02 1.74
C PHE A 27 6.24 6.10 1.68
N MET A 28 6.04 4.80 1.94
CA MET A 28 7.15 3.85 1.98
C MET A 28 7.71 3.53 0.60
N LEU A 29 6.85 3.49 -0.41
CA LEU A 29 7.32 3.34 -1.79
C LEU A 29 8.17 4.55 -2.18
N GLY A 30 7.68 5.76 -1.89
CA GLY A 30 8.42 6.97 -2.16
C GLY A 30 9.77 6.98 -1.44
N LYS A 31 9.77 6.63 -0.15
CA LYS A 31 10.99 6.56 0.65
C LYS A 31 11.99 5.57 0.05
N THR A 32 11.52 4.40 -0.35
CA THR A 32 12.37 3.36 -0.93
C THR A 32 13.06 3.83 -2.20
N VAL A 33 12.30 4.49 -3.09
CA VAL A 33 12.84 4.98 -4.36
C VAL A 33 13.80 6.16 -4.12
N ILE A 34 13.46 7.06 -3.20
CA ILE A 34 14.33 8.19 -2.86
C ILE A 34 15.66 7.70 -2.31
N GLU A 35 15.66 6.71 -1.44
CA GLU A 35 16.88 6.14 -0.89
C GLU A 35 17.74 5.50 -1.99
N LYS A 36 17.08 4.81 -2.94
CA LYS A 36 17.81 4.21 -4.06
C LYS A 36 18.38 5.27 -5.00
N GLU A 37 17.64 6.38 -5.20
CA GLU A 37 18.09 7.48 -6.05
C GLU A 37 19.39 8.11 -5.56
N LYS A 38 19.63 8.14 -4.27
CA LYS A 38 20.87 8.65 -3.72
C LYS A 38 22.07 7.85 -4.21
N ASN A 39 21.86 6.58 -4.57
CA ASN A 39 22.89 5.68 -5.06
C ASN A 39 22.86 5.52 -6.58
N GLU A 40 21.68 5.68 -7.19
CA GLU A 40 21.42 5.46 -8.62
C GLU A 40 20.72 6.68 -9.19
N LYS A 41 21.46 7.63 -9.71
CA LYS A 41 20.95 8.96 -10.06
C LYS A 41 19.88 9.03 -11.12
N ASN A 42 19.65 7.98 -11.89
CA ASN A 42 18.73 8.03 -13.03
C ASN A 42 17.38 7.39 -12.77
N ILE A 43 17.10 6.98 -11.52
CA ILE A 43 15.85 6.32 -11.22
C ILE A 43 14.63 7.22 -11.50
N PHE A 44 14.70 8.50 -11.08
CA PHE A 44 13.58 9.42 -11.30
C PHE A 44 13.38 9.75 -12.78
N ASP A 45 14.45 9.73 -13.56
CA ASP A 45 14.34 9.97 -15.00
C ASP A 45 13.61 8.83 -15.71
N LEU A 46 13.68 7.62 -15.15
CA LEU A 46 12.98 6.46 -15.68
C LEU A 46 11.58 6.31 -15.12
N ALA A 47 11.28 7.00 -14.02
CA ALA A 47 9.98 6.91 -13.37
C ALA A 47 8.94 7.64 -14.22
N GLY A 48 7.93 6.91 -14.64
CA GLY A 48 6.85 7.48 -15.45
C GLY A 48 5.67 7.92 -14.59
N SER A 49 4.57 8.24 -15.27
CA SER A 49 3.35 8.68 -14.63
C SER A 49 2.80 7.65 -13.64
N GLY A 50 3.08 6.36 -13.87
CA GLY A 50 2.66 5.31 -12.96
C GLY A 50 3.25 5.48 -11.57
N PHE A 51 4.55 5.78 -11.48
CA PHE A 51 5.20 6.03 -10.21
C PHE A 51 4.60 7.27 -9.52
N GLU A 52 4.46 8.36 -10.25
CA GLU A 52 3.89 9.59 -9.70
C GLU A 52 2.48 9.35 -9.14
N SER A 53 1.66 8.61 -9.89
CA SER A 53 0.31 8.28 -9.45
C SER A 53 0.33 7.44 -8.17
N THR A 54 1.22 6.45 -8.09
CA THR A 54 1.29 5.54 -6.95
C THR A 54 1.75 6.25 -5.68
N VAL A 55 2.69 7.21 -5.80
CA VAL A 55 3.20 7.93 -4.63
C VAL A 55 2.50 9.27 -4.37
N ARG A 56 1.42 9.54 -5.10
CA ARG A 56 0.71 10.82 -4.94
C ARG A 56 0.29 11.08 -3.50
N LEU A 57 -0.13 10.06 -2.79
CA LEU A 57 -0.57 10.21 -1.41
C LEU A 57 0.58 10.62 -0.47
N ALA A 58 1.81 10.38 -0.88
CA ALA A 58 2.98 10.77 -0.09
C ALA A 58 3.18 12.29 -0.07
N LYS A 59 2.45 13.03 -0.88
CA LYS A 59 2.43 14.49 -0.83
C LYS A 59 1.55 15.03 0.29
N SER A 60 0.79 14.15 0.94
CA SER A 60 -0.05 14.53 2.07
C SER A 60 0.82 14.98 3.26
N SER A 61 0.27 15.88 4.06
CA SER A 61 1.00 16.46 5.17
C SER A 61 1.36 15.44 6.25
N PRO A 62 2.64 15.26 6.58
CA PRO A 62 3.03 14.40 7.70
C PRO A 62 2.44 14.87 9.03
N GLU A 63 2.25 16.17 9.20
CA GLU A 63 1.66 16.72 10.43
C GLU A 63 0.22 16.27 10.61
N THR A 64 -0.51 16.13 9.51
CA THR A 64 -1.88 15.63 9.54
C THR A 64 -1.93 14.14 9.78
N TRP A 65 -1.09 13.37 9.08
CA TRP A 65 -1.20 11.90 9.07
C TRP A 65 -0.52 11.22 10.25
N THR A 66 0.53 11.83 10.82
CA THR A 66 1.21 11.22 11.96
C THR A 66 0.25 10.93 13.12
N PRO A 67 -0.56 11.90 13.60
CA PRO A 67 -1.50 11.59 14.66
C PRO A 67 -2.60 10.62 14.22
N ILE A 68 -3.02 10.67 12.95
CA ILE A 68 -4.03 9.73 12.45
C ILE A 68 -3.52 8.30 12.58
N PHE A 69 -2.30 8.05 12.16
CA PHE A 69 -1.72 6.71 12.26
C PHE A 69 -1.58 6.25 13.70
N LEU A 70 -1.11 7.13 14.57
CA LEU A 70 -0.89 6.78 15.97
C LEU A 70 -2.20 6.54 16.73
N GLN A 71 -3.26 7.24 16.36
CA GLN A 71 -4.57 7.04 16.99
C GLN A 71 -5.21 5.71 16.60
N ASN A 72 -4.80 5.12 15.50
CA ASN A 72 -5.31 3.83 15.06
C ASN A 72 -4.19 2.76 15.08
N LYS A 73 -3.26 2.90 16.00
CA LYS A 73 -2.03 2.11 16.04
C LYS A 73 -2.26 0.61 16.00
N LYS A 74 -3.14 0.11 16.84
CA LYS A 74 -3.34 -1.34 16.97
C LYS A 74 -3.81 -1.97 15.65
N ASN A 75 -4.82 -1.37 15.04
CA ASN A 75 -5.36 -1.87 13.77
C ASN A 75 -4.34 -1.68 12.64
N LEU A 76 -3.64 -0.56 12.66
CA LEU A 76 -2.68 -0.25 11.60
C LEU A 76 -1.47 -1.19 11.64
N VAL A 77 -0.98 -1.52 12.83
CA VAL A 77 0.14 -2.47 12.95
C VAL A 77 -0.24 -3.82 12.36
N LEU A 78 -1.45 -4.30 12.64
CA LEU A 78 -1.93 -5.56 12.08
C LEU A 78 -2.02 -5.50 10.56
N ALA A 79 -2.55 -4.39 10.03
CA ALA A 79 -2.65 -4.21 8.58
C ALA A 79 -1.28 -4.20 7.91
N ILE A 80 -0.31 -3.52 8.53
CA ILE A 80 1.06 -3.47 8.03
C ILE A 80 1.69 -4.86 8.05
N GLU A 81 1.50 -5.62 9.10
CA GLU A 81 2.04 -6.98 9.20
C GLU A 81 1.50 -7.87 8.09
N GLU A 82 0.21 -7.79 7.79
CA GLU A 82 -0.39 -8.53 6.70
C GLU A 82 0.17 -8.09 5.35
N TYR A 83 0.36 -6.79 5.17
CA TYR A 83 0.94 -6.26 3.95
C TYR A 83 2.39 -6.75 3.77
N ILE A 84 3.17 -6.74 4.82
CA ILE A 84 4.54 -7.26 4.78
C ILE A 84 4.54 -8.73 4.40
N TYR A 85 3.62 -9.51 4.97
CA TYR A 85 3.49 -10.92 4.63
C TYR A 85 3.21 -11.11 3.14
N ASN A 86 2.27 -10.34 2.60
CA ASN A 86 1.91 -10.44 1.19
C ASN A 86 3.07 -10.02 0.29
N LEU A 87 3.83 -9.00 0.66
CA LEU A 87 5.01 -8.58 -0.09
C LEU A 87 6.11 -9.64 -0.07
N ASN A 88 6.33 -10.25 1.08
CA ASN A 88 7.32 -11.33 1.20
C ASN A 88 6.92 -12.54 0.36
N ASP A 89 5.64 -12.90 0.36
CA ASP A 89 5.13 -14.00 -0.44
C ASP A 89 5.36 -13.73 -1.93
N LEU A 90 5.00 -12.54 -2.38
CA LEU A 90 5.19 -12.13 -3.77
C LEU A 90 6.67 -12.18 -4.15
N LYS A 91 7.54 -11.67 -3.27
CA LYS A 91 8.98 -11.69 -3.51
C LYS A 91 9.49 -13.12 -3.73
N GLU A 92 9.07 -14.05 -2.90
CA GLU A 92 9.50 -15.44 -3.02
C GLU A 92 8.99 -16.08 -4.32
N ILE A 93 7.76 -15.79 -4.70
CA ILE A 93 7.18 -16.27 -5.96
C ILE A 93 7.99 -15.77 -7.16
N ILE A 94 8.40 -14.51 -7.13
CA ILE A 94 9.23 -13.94 -8.19
C ILE A 94 10.61 -14.58 -8.21
N LYS A 95 11.21 -14.80 -7.04
CA LYS A 95 12.52 -15.47 -6.95
C LYS A 95 12.50 -16.87 -7.52
N GLU A 96 11.39 -17.58 -7.39
CA GLU A 96 11.24 -18.94 -7.87
C GLU A 96 10.83 -19.04 -9.33
N ASP A 97 10.64 -17.91 -10.00
CA ASP A 97 10.18 -17.84 -11.40
C ASP A 97 8.86 -18.59 -11.61
N ASN A 98 7.98 -18.58 -10.62
CA ASN A 98 6.72 -19.31 -10.68
C ASN A 98 5.67 -18.49 -11.43
N HIS A 99 5.64 -18.68 -12.75
CA HIS A 99 4.75 -17.93 -13.65
C HIS A 99 3.28 -18.13 -13.32
N LEU A 100 2.87 -19.37 -13.08
CA LEU A 100 1.46 -19.66 -12.81
C LEU A 100 0.99 -19.02 -11.52
N ARG A 101 1.77 -19.16 -10.47
CA ARG A 101 1.42 -18.61 -9.16
C ARG A 101 1.38 -17.10 -9.19
N LEU A 102 2.36 -16.49 -9.85
CA LEU A 102 2.40 -15.04 -9.99
C LEU A 102 1.17 -14.52 -10.72
N SER A 103 0.85 -15.14 -11.85
CA SER A 103 -0.32 -14.77 -12.63
C SER A 103 -1.62 -14.91 -11.82
N GLU A 104 -1.77 -15.98 -11.06
CA GLU A 104 -2.94 -16.19 -10.21
C GLU A 104 -3.10 -15.07 -9.19
N ILE A 105 -2.01 -14.71 -8.50
CA ILE A 105 -2.05 -13.67 -7.48
C ILE A 105 -2.44 -12.33 -8.11
N LEU A 106 -1.83 -11.98 -9.23
CA LEU A 106 -2.14 -10.70 -9.89
C LEU A 106 -3.57 -10.66 -10.41
N ASN A 107 -4.08 -11.78 -10.92
CA ASN A 107 -5.47 -11.85 -11.38
C ASN A 107 -6.46 -11.70 -10.22
N ASN A 108 -6.13 -12.24 -9.05
CA ASN A 108 -7.03 -12.20 -7.90
C ASN A 108 -7.07 -10.83 -7.22
N THR A 109 -6.28 -9.89 -7.68
CA THR A 109 -6.27 -8.54 -7.13
C THR A 109 -7.03 -7.52 -7.98
N ASP A 110 -7.80 -7.97 -8.96
CA ASP A 110 -8.61 -7.07 -9.77
C ASP A 110 -9.83 -6.61 -8.96
N PHE A 111 -9.66 -5.49 -8.27
CA PHE A 111 -10.70 -4.92 -7.43
C PHE A 111 -11.97 -4.59 -8.23
N LEU A 112 -11.83 -4.13 -9.46
CA LEU A 112 -12.99 -3.77 -10.29
C LEU A 112 -13.82 -5.00 -10.66
N ALA A 113 -13.17 -6.13 -10.89
CA ALA A 113 -13.87 -7.39 -11.16
C ALA A 113 -14.62 -7.88 -9.91
N LEU A 114 -14.01 -7.73 -8.74
CA LEU A 114 -14.61 -8.18 -7.48
C LEU A 114 -15.76 -7.30 -7.03
N LYS A 115 -15.82 -6.07 -7.53
CA LYS A 115 -16.82 -5.09 -7.11
C LYS A 115 -18.21 -5.32 -7.71
N LYS A 116 -18.34 -6.20 -8.65
CA LYS A 116 -19.62 -6.50 -9.30
C LYS A 116 -20.66 -7.03 -8.33
#